data_41bf0aef8da6c8c7be7664c4f07466e2
#
_entry.id   41bf0aef8da6c8c7be7664c4f07466e2
#
_cell.length_a   1.000
_cell.length_b   1.000
_cell.length_c   1.000
_cell.angle_alpha   90.00
_cell.angle_beta   90.00
_cell.angle_gamma   90.00
#
_symmetry.space_group_name_H-M   'P 1'
#
loop_
_entity.id
_entity.type
_entity.pdbx_description
1 polymer ?
#
loop_
_entity_poly.entity_id
_entity_poly.type
_entity_poly.pdbx_seq_one_letter_code
_entity_poly.pdbx_strand_id
1 'polypeptide(L)'
;METGRSQNDYQPPARETCRRARALYRTALQTAALKIHTDGKTLSGCWTDRPDMAPSELLMLVREAVTRPDSRIIKQTGRITVTRAHLEGREVIIKRYDLDGPLERIRYLFHPSRARRFWAAASTLRKLGIPTPQPLGFLERWERGIPASSCMITAFVPGTDDASHWLGWTSGTRPDDIKRALAKDLARAIVTLYRSGIYHRDTKTSNLLLEHPLDPERRNYLWLDLECAVCGVRPGRHQIIRNVVQVAGSLGKEATCAERELIIREFAAWFPWLMDRQALRHIHCWTDRRMHKERRCC
;
A
#
# COMPACT_ATOMS: atom_id res chain seq x y z
N MET A 1 -41.79 -10.90 -12.19
CA MET A 1 -40.80 -9.88 -12.52
C MET A 1 -39.71 -9.93 -11.45
N GLU A 2 -38.68 -10.76 -11.66
CA GLU A 2 -37.53 -10.78 -10.78
C GLU A 2 -36.66 -9.54 -11.11
N THR A 3 -36.64 -8.61 -10.17
CA THR A 3 -35.73 -7.47 -10.23
C THR A 3 -34.30 -8.01 -10.13
N GLY A 4 -33.62 -8.11 -11.26
CA GLY A 4 -32.23 -8.52 -11.33
C GLY A 4 -31.39 -7.66 -10.40
N ARG A 5 -30.92 -8.25 -9.30
CA ARG A 5 -29.89 -7.62 -8.45
C ARG A 5 -28.65 -7.37 -9.32
N SER A 6 -28.31 -6.11 -9.47
CA SER A 6 -27.06 -5.72 -10.14
C SER A 6 -25.89 -6.49 -9.52
N GLN A 7 -25.07 -7.17 -10.34
CA GLN A 7 -23.89 -7.93 -9.89
C GLN A 7 -22.86 -7.06 -9.12
N ASN A 8 -23.09 -5.76 -9.06
CA ASN A 8 -22.18 -4.76 -8.49
C ASN A 8 -22.59 -4.21 -7.12
N ASP A 9 -23.64 -4.73 -6.48
CA ASP A 9 -24.01 -4.23 -5.15
C ASP A 9 -22.93 -4.55 -4.12
N TYR A 10 -22.32 -3.51 -3.57
CA TYR A 10 -21.40 -3.65 -2.44
C TYR A 10 -22.16 -4.10 -1.20
N GLN A 11 -21.79 -5.27 -0.74
CA GLN A 11 -22.15 -5.72 0.59
C GLN A 11 -20.95 -5.56 1.53
N PRO A 12 -21.14 -4.89 2.69
CA PRO A 12 -20.07 -4.78 3.66
C PRO A 12 -19.63 -6.18 4.12
N PRO A 13 -18.36 -6.38 4.43
CA PRO A 13 -17.83 -7.69 4.83
C PRO A 13 -18.58 -8.22 6.04
N ALA A 14 -18.82 -9.53 6.07
CA ALA A 14 -19.38 -10.20 7.23
C ALA A 14 -18.52 -9.96 8.49
N ARG A 15 -19.09 -10.04 9.68
CA ARG A 15 -18.33 -9.91 10.95
C ARG A 15 -17.22 -10.95 11.03
N GLU A 16 -17.44 -12.14 10.54
CA GLU A 16 -16.48 -13.24 10.48
C GLU A 16 -15.29 -12.91 9.58
N THR A 17 -15.52 -12.36 8.39
CA THR A 17 -14.46 -11.89 7.47
C THR A 17 -13.55 -10.87 8.15
N CYS A 18 -14.14 -9.90 8.85
CA CYS A 18 -13.37 -8.91 9.60
C CYS A 18 -12.59 -9.56 10.76
N ARG A 19 -13.18 -10.53 11.46
CA ARG A 19 -12.47 -11.29 12.51
C ARG A 19 -11.30 -12.07 11.95
N ARG A 20 -11.49 -12.76 10.83
CA ARG A 20 -10.43 -13.51 10.13
C ARG A 20 -9.28 -12.58 9.71
N ALA A 21 -9.56 -11.48 9.03
CA ALA A 21 -8.54 -10.52 8.62
C ALA A 21 -7.77 -9.95 9.83
N ARG A 22 -8.48 -9.63 10.93
CA ARG A 22 -7.86 -9.16 12.19
C ARG A 22 -7.00 -10.23 12.84
N ALA A 23 -7.44 -11.47 12.87
CA ALA A 23 -6.68 -12.58 13.44
C ALA A 23 -5.40 -12.81 12.65
N LEU A 24 -5.47 -12.89 11.33
CA LEU A 24 -4.30 -13.03 10.45
C LEU A 24 -3.29 -11.91 10.67
N TYR A 25 -3.76 -10.66 10.76
CA TYR A 25 -2.91 -9.51 10.99
C TYR A 25 -2.23 -9.56 12.37
N ARG A 26 -2.98 -9.91 13.43
CA ARG A 26 -2.42 -10.05 14.80
C ARG A 26 -1.38 -11.17 14.85
N THR A 27 -1.67 -12.32 14.26
CA THR A 27 -0.70 -13.43 14.18
C THR A 27 0.57 -12.99 13.46
N ALA A 28 0.45 -12.30 12.33
CA ALA A 28 1.62 -11.81 11.59
C ALA A 28 2.40 -10.73 12.35
N LEU A 29 1.74 -9.87 13.14
CA LEU A 29 2.41 -8.93 14.05
C LEU A 29 3.21 -9.62 15.14
N GLN A 30 2.74 -10.79 15.59
CA GLN A 30 3.37 -11.60 16.62
C GLN A 30 4.41 -12.57 16.05
N THR A 31 4.64 -12.57 14.72
CA THR A 31 5.67 -13.42 14.11
C THR A 31 6.98 -13.24 14.88
N ALA A 32 7.51 -14.38 15.36
CA ALA A 32 8.72 -14.41 16.16
C ALA A 32 9.86 -13.80 15.35
N ALA A 33 10.23 -12.59 15.68
CA ALA A 33 11.45 -11.99 15.20
C ALA A 33 12.56 -12.41 16.15
N LEU A 34 13.63 -12.95 15.60
CA LEU A 34 14.85 -13.17 16.38
C LEU A 34 15.32 -11.83 16.93
N LYS A 35 15.86 -11.84 18.16
CA LYS A 35 16.38 -10.63 18.82
C LYS A 35 17.82 -10.88 19.26
N ILE A 36 18.68 -9.92 19.00
CA ILE A 36 20.07 -9.90 19.48
C ILE A 36 20.29 -8.59 20.22
N HIS A 37 20.91 -8.69 21.39
CA HIS A 37 21.30 -7.55 22.20
C HIS A 37 22.82 -7.43 22.21
N THR A 38 23.37 -6.27 21.84
CA THR A 38 24.81 -6.01 21.84
C THR A 38 25.06 -4.52 22.13
N ASP A 39 25.86 -4.22 23.15
CA ASP A 39 26.33 -2.86 23.48
C ASP A 39 25.21 -1.79 23.50
N GLY A 40 24.14 -2.05 24.22
CA GLY A 40 22.98 -1.14 24.31
C GLY A 40 22.13 -1.02 23.03
N LYS A 41 22.42 -1.86 22.02
CA LYS A 41 21.64 -1.96 20.79
C LYS A 41 20.85 -3.26 20.76
N THR A 42 19.65 -3.21 20.26
CA THR A 42 18.83 -4.40 20.01
C THR A 42 18.49 -4.43 18.52
N LEU A 43 18.76 -5.56 17.89
CA LEU A 43 18.30 -5.87 16.55
C LEU A 43 17.18 -6.91 16.64
N SER A 44 16.12 -6.69 15.90
CA SER A 44 15.01 -7.64 15.78
C SER A 44 14.66 -7.77 14.31
N GLY A 45 14.50 -8.99 13.81
CA GLY A 45 14.19 -9.18 12.41
C GLY A 45 13.73 -10.59 12.08
N CYS A 46 13.19 -10.76 10.90
CA CYS A 46 12.92 -12.06 10.32
C CYS A 46 13.18 -12.02 8.81
N TRP A 47 13.53 -13.17 8.27
CA TRP A 47 13.69 -13.43 6.85
C TRP A 47 12.89 -14.68 6.48
N THR A 48 12.06 -14.61 5.45
CA THR A 48 11.08 -15.66 5.13
C THR A 48 11.73 -16.98 4.77
N ASP A 49 12.79 -16.91 3.97
CA ASP A 49 13.44 -18.12 3.43
C ASP A 49 14.44 -18.75 4.42
N ARG A 50 14.89 -17.98 5.39
CA ARG A 50 15.79 -18.43 6.47
C ARG A 50 15.29 -17.87 7.81
N PRO A 51 14.24 -18.48 8.38
CA PRO A 51 13.62 -17.98 9.62
C PRO A 51 14.57 -18.03 10.82
N ASP A 52 15.63 -18.82 10.76
CA ASP A 52 16.72 -18.96 11.74
C ASP A 52 17.84 -17.93 11.55
N MET A 53 17.83 -17.15 10.45
CA MET A 53 18.85 -16.14 10.18
C MET A 53 18.92 -15.11 11.31
N ALA A 54 20.12 -14.90 11.85
CA ALA A 54 20.33 -13.88 12.88
C ALA A 54 20.05 -12.47 12.34
N PRO A 55 19.41 -11.58 13.09
CA PRO A 55 19.14 -10.20 12.65
C PRO A 55 20.41 -9.41 12.32
N SER A 56 21.56 -9.72 12.93
CA SER A 56 22.86 -9.15 12.61
C SER A 56 23.34 -9.57 11.22
N GLU A 57 23.17 -10.82 10.86
CA GLU A 57 23.49 -11.37 9.53
C GLU A 57 22.61 -10.69 8.47
N LEU A 58 21.29 -10.64 8.70
CA LEU A 58 20.38 -9.94 7.80
C LEU A 58 20.73 -8.45 7.66
N LEU A 59 21.13 -7.78 8.74
CA LEU A 59 21.57 -6.39 8.68
C LEU A 59 22.85 -6.23 7.83
N MET A 60 23.81 -7.15 7.94
CA MET A 60 25.03 -7.14 7.11
C MET A 60 24.67 -7.33 5.64
N LEU A 61 23.86 -8.32 5.30
CA LEU A 61 23.38 -8.57 3.94
C LEU A 61 22.66 -7.35 3.36
N VAL A 62 21.77 -6.72 4.12
CA VAL A 62 21.06 -5.51 3.70
C VAL A 62 22.01 -4.34 3.48
N ARG A 63 23.00 -4.13 4.35
CA ARG A 63 24.00 -3.08 4.20
C ARG A 63 24.85 -3.31 2.95
N GLU A 64 25.34 -4.51 2.75
CA GLU A 64 26.06 -4.88 1.55
C GLU A 64 25.23 -4.64 0.30
N ALA A 65 23.99 -5.16 0.26
CA ALA A 65 23.10 -5.01 -0.89
C ALA A 65 22.85 -3.55 -1.29
N VAL A 66 22.70 -2.63 -0.33
CA VAL A 66 22.42 -1.22 -0.65
C VAL A 66 23.67 -0.41 -1.00
N THR A 67 24.88 -0.93 -0.71
CA THR A 67 26.16 -0.29 -1.05
C THR A 67 26.78 -0.81 -2.34
N ARG A 68 26.24 -1.89 -2.92
CA ARG A 68 26.73 -2.45 -4.19
C ARG A 68 26.56 -1.46 -5.34
N PRO A 69 27.44 -1.47 -6.35
CA PRO A 69 27.33 -0.59 -7.52
C PRO A 69 26.06 -0.78 -8.34
N ASP A 70 25.46 -1.97 -8.30
CA ASP A 70 24.21 -2.31 -8.99
C ASP A 70 22.95 -1.93 -8.20
N SER A 71 23.10 -1.41 -6.98
CA SER A 71 21.99 -0.89 -6.21
C SER A 71 21.55 0.48 -6.72
N ARG A 72 20.22 0.73 -6.67
CA ARG A 72 19.64 2.00 -7.12
C ARG A 72 18.66 2.56 -6.11
N ILE A 73 18.89 3.78 -5.63
CA ILE A 73 17.88 4.51 -4.87
C ILE A 73 16.78 4.93 -5.84
N ILE A 74 15.57 4.37 -5.64
CA ILE A 74 14.39 4.70 -6.42
C ILE A 74 13.75 5.99 -5.91
N LYS A 75 13.73 6.16 -4.57
CA LYS A 75 13.09 7.29 -3.92
C LYS A 75 13.75 7.60 -2.58
N GLN A 76 13.96 8.88 -2.35
CA GLN A 76 14.37 9.39 -1.04
C GLN A 76 13.50 10.59 -0.69
N THR A 77 12.80 10.52 0.43
CA THR A 77 11.91 11.59 0.88
C THR A 77 12.01 11.69 2.39
N GLY A 78 12.66 12.75 2.87
CA GLY A 78 12.89 12.94 4.29
C GLY A 78 13.58 11.73 4.92
N ARG A 79 12.83 10.99 5.74
CA ARG A 79 13.33 9.83 6.53
C ARG A 79 13.04 8.48 5.88
N ILE A 80 12.60 8.47 4.65
CA ILE A 80 12.25 7.24 3.93
C ILE A 80 13.17 7.12 2.73
N THR A 81 13.90 6.01 2.66
CA THR A 81 14.71 5.64 1.50
C THR A 81 14.18 4.33 0.94
N VAL A 82 13.96 4.30 -0.37
CA VAL A 82 13.55 3.11 -1.13
C VAL A 82 14.67 2.77 -2.09
N THR A 83 15.25 1.60 -1.93
CA THR A 83 16.38 1.11 -2.74
C THR A 83 15.99 -0.19 -3.43
N ARG A 84 16.26 -0.29 -4.72
CA ARG A 84 16.28 -1.55 -5.47
C ARG A 84 17.68 -2.12 -5.37
N ALA A 85 17.80 -3.38 -5.00
CA ALA A 85 19.09 -4.03 -4.76
C ALA A 85 18.98 -5.54 -5.01
N HIS A 86 20.13 -6.23 -5.02
CA HIS A 86 20.19 -7.67 -5.03
C HIS A 86 20.54 -8.21 -3.65
N LEU A 87 19.74 -9.12 -3.14
CA LEU A 87 19.92 -9.79 -1.86
C LEU A 87 19.79 -11.30 -2.04
N GLU A 88 20.82 -12.07 -1.69
CA GLU A 88 20.83 -13.53 -1.85
C GLU A 88 20.40 -14.00 -3.27
N GLY A 89 20.93 -13.37 -4.31
CA GLY A 89 20.65 -13.69 -5.72
C GLY A 89 19.26 -13.25 -6.21
N ARG A 90 18.49 -12.52 -5.41
CA ARG A 90 17.16 -12.01 -5.77
C ARG A 90 17.15 -10.50 -5.85
N GLU A 91 16.40 -10.00 -6.79
CA GLU A 91 16.11 -8.58 -6.88
C GLU A 91 15.02 -8.19 -5.85
N VAL A 92 15.32 -7.20 -5.03
CA VAL A 92 14.48 -6.79 -3.89
C VAL A 92 14.28 -5.28 -3.85
N ILE A 93 13.19 -4.88 -3.18
CA ILE A 93 12.97 -3.50 -2.75
C ILE A 93 13.17 -3.43 -1.24
N ILE A 94 14.09 -2.56 -0.82
CA ILE A 94 14.39 -2.28 0.59
C ILE A 94 13.85 -0.88 0.89
N LYS A 95 12.83 -0.80 1.75
CA LYS A 95 12.28 0.48 2.22
C LYS A 95 12.68 0.70 3.68
N ARG A 96 13.56 1.67 3.88
CA ARG A 96 14.09 2.05 5.20
C ARG A 96 13.33 3.25 5.74
N TYR A 97 13.07 3.21 7.04
CA TYR A 97 12.41 4.27 7.82
C TYR A 97 13.34 4.67 8.98
N ASP A 98 13.86 5.88 8.96
CA ASP A 98 14.66 6.45 10.04
C ASP A 98 13.78 7.27 10.99
N LEU A 99 14.09 7.21 12.29
CA LEU A 99 13.34 7.88 13.35
C LEU A 99 14.26 8.91 14.03
N ASP A 100 14.14 10.18 13.66
CA ASP A 100 15.06 11.22 14.15
C ASP A 100 14.51 12.06 15.31
N GLY A 101 13.19 12.10 15.49
CA GLY A 101 12.56 12.92 16.51
C GLY A 101 12.26 12.14 17.82
N PRO A 102 12.49 12.74 19.00
CA PRO A 102 12.21 12.07 20.27
C PRO A 102 10.72 11.70 20.42
N LEU A 103 9.80 12.54 19.98
CA LEU A 103 8.36 12.28 20.04
C LEU A 103 7.95 11.11 19.12
N GLU A 104 8.55 11.01 17.94
CA GLU A 104 8.31 9.89 17.03
C GLU A 104 8.85 8.59 17.64
N ARG A 105 10.06 8.61 18.20
CA ARG A 105 10.68 7.46 18.87
C ARG A 105 9.84 6.97 20.06
N ILE A 106 9.35 7.89 20.92
CA ILE A 106 8.46 7.55 22.05
C ILE A 106 7.16 6.91 21.55
N ARG A 107 6.56 7.41 20.48
CA ARG A 107 5.35 6.81 19.90
C ARG A 107 5.56 5.35 19.50
N TYR A 108 6.73 5.00 18.97
CA TYR A 108 7.05 3.63 18.57
C TYR A 108 7.46 2.70 19.71
N LEU A 109 7.60 3.19 20.94
CA LEU A 109 7.68 2.32 22.11
C LEU A 109 6.38 1.54 22.34
N PHE A 110 5.24 2.16 21.99
CA PHE A 110 3.91 1.60 22.24
C PHE A 110 3.23 1.05 20.98
N HIS A 111 3.86 1.23 19.82
CA HIS A 111 3.29 0.80 18.54
C HIS A 111 4.32 0.01 17.72
N PRO A 112 3.89 -1.03 16.97
CA PRO A 112 4.76 -1.73 16.06
C PRO A 112 5.40 -0.77 15.05
N SER A 113 6.64 -1.04 14.64
CA SER A 113 7.34 -0.27 13.63
C SER A 113 6.58 -0.25 12.30
N ARG A 114 6.91 0.70 11.41
CA ARG A 114 6.34 0.73 10.06
C ARG A 114 6.63 -0.55 9.30
N ALA A 115 7.86 -1.06 9.40
CA ALA A 115 8.27 -2.29 8.75
C ALA A 115 7.47 -3.50 9.23
N ARG A 116 7.28 -3.65 10.56
CA ARG A 116 6.48 -4.73 11.13
C ARG A 116 5.00 -4.62 10.76
N ARG A 117 4.43 -3.42 10.74
CA ARG A 117 3.04 -3.21 10.27
C ARG A 117 2.88 -3.56 8.80
N PHE A 118 3.84 -3.14 7.96
CA PHE A 118 3.85 -3.52 6.55
C PHE A 118 3.89 -5.05 6.41
N TRP A 119 4.84 -5.71 7.10
CA TRP A 119 4.97 -7.17 7.10
C TRP A 119 3.66 -7.86 7.44
N ALA A 120 3.03 -7.44 8.53
CA ALA A 120 1.77 -8.04 8.98
C ALA A 120 0.64 -7.83 7.96
N ALA A 121 0.52 -6.63 7.39
CA ALA A 121 -0.49 -6.33 6.40
C ALA A 121 -0.25 -7.10 5.09
N ALA A 122 0.98 -7.10 4.57
CA ALA A 122 1.33 -7.83 3.34
C ALA A 122 1.09 -9.33 3.49
N SER A 123 1.52 -9.92 4.62
CA SER A 123 1.27 -11.34 4.92
C SER A 123 -0.23 -11.65 5.01
N THR A 124 -1.02 -10.72 5.56
CA THR A 124 -2.48 -10.85 5.65
C THR A 124 -3.11 -10.81 4.26
N LEU A 125 -2.76 -9.81 3.44
CA LEU A 125 -3.28 -9.67 2.07
C LEU A 125 -3.01 -10.95 1.27
N ARG A 126 -1.77 -11.43 1.29
CA ARG A 126 -1.39 -12.66 0.56
C ARG A 126 -2.20 -13.89 0.99
N LYS A 127 -2.40 -14.08 2.30
CA LYS A 127 -3.23 -15.18 2.84
C LYS A 127 -4.71 -15.05 2.47
N LEU A 128 -5.16 -13.86 2.12
CA LEU A 128 -6.51 -13.58 1.62
C LEU A 128 -6.58 -13.57 0.08
N GLY A 129 -5.49 -13.90 -0.62
CA GLY A 129 -5.43 -13.90 -2.08
C GLY A 129 -5.41 -12.50 -2.71
N ILE A 130 -5.10 -11.46 -1.92
CA ILE A 130 -5.04 -10.08 -2.41
C ILE A 130 -3.60 -9.79 -2.85
N PRO A 131 -3.40 -9.32 -4.11
CA PRO A 131 -2.08 -9.11 -4.67
C PRO A 131 -1.29 -8.02 -3.96
N THR A 132 -0.04 -8.33 -3.65
CA THR A 132 0.97 -7.40 -3.13
C THR A 132 2.35 -8.01 -3.39
N PRO A 133 3.42 -7.22 -3.56
CA PRO A 133 4.77 -7.75 -3.63
C PRO A 133 5.05 -8.68 -2.45
N GLN A 134 5.73 -9.79 -2.70
CA GLN A 134 6.03 -10.78 -1.66
C GLN A 134 6.86 -10.14 -0.54
N PRO A 135 6.37 -10.10 0.71
CA PRO A 135 7.18 -9.70 1.84
C PRO A 135 8.24 -10.77 2.10
N LEU A 136 9.51 -10.40 2.07
CA LEU A 136 10.65 -11.30 2.28
C LEU A 136 11.20 -11.18 3.69
N GLY A 137 11.13 -10.00 4.29
CA GLY A 137 11.63 -9.81 5.64
C GLY A 137 11.45 -8.39 6.17
N PHE A 138 11.82 -8.23 7.41
CA PHE A 138 11.93 -6.91 8.04
C PHE A 138 13.05 -6.90 9.10
N LEU A 139 13.57 -5.70 9.36
CA LEU A 139 14.51 -5.43 10.46
C LEU A 139 14.04 -4.23 11.26
N GLU A 140 14.29 -4.27 12.57
CA GLU A 140 14.07 -3.17 13.51
C GLU A 140 15.35 -2.95 14.29
N ARG A 141 15.81 -1.73 14.41
CA ARG A 141 16.96 -1.33 15.20
C ARG A 141 16.53 -0.45 16.37
N TRP A 142 16.99 -0.81 17.55
CA TRP A 142 16.74 -0.10 18.78
C TRP A 142 18.06 0.33 19.39
N GLU A 143 18.10 1.50 19.96
CA GLU A 143 19.27 2.05 20.67
C GLU A 143 18.85 2.44 22.07
N ARG A 144 19.51 1.85 23.07
CA ARG A 144 19.18 2.07 24.50
C ARG A 144 17.68 1.85 24.81
N GLY A 145 17.09 0.81 24.24
CA GLY A 145 15.67 0.51 24.41
C GLY A 145 14.69 1.41 23.63
N ILE A 146 15.19 2.33 22.80
CA ILE A 146 14.38 3.26 22.02
C ILE A 146 14.48 2.90 20.53
N PRO A 147 13.35 2.83 19.78
CA PRO A 147 13.39 2.57 18.36
C PRO A 147 14.20 3.63 17.60
N ALA A 148 15.11 3.20 16.74
CA ALA A 148 15.97 4.09 15.94
C ALA A 148 15.63 4.04 14.44
N SER A 149 15.44 2.84 13.90
CA SER A 149 15.06 2.66 12.49
C SER A 149 14.39 1.31 12.27
N SER A 150 13.70 1.19 11.15
CA SER A 150 13.23 -0.10 10.68
C SER A 150 13.34 -0.17 9.16
N CYS A 151 13.47 -1.37 8.60
CA CYS A 151 13.36 -1.57 7.17
C CYS A 151 12.49 -2.78 6.85
N MET A 152 11.76 -2.71 5.75
CA MET A 152 11.05 -3.82 5.15
C MET A 152 11.73 -4.22 3.86
N ILE A 153 11.63 -5.51 3.50
CA ILE A 153 12.22 -6.07 2.30
C ILE A 153 11.11 -6.83 1.57
N THR A 154 10.92 -6.52 0.29
CA THR A 154 9.96 -7.22 -0.58
C THR A 154 10.66 -7.67 -1.85
N ALA A 155 10.11 -8.70 -2.50
CA ALA A 155 10.53 -9.04 -3.84
C ALA A 155 10.28 -7.84 -4.77
N PHE A 156 11.22 -7.62 -5.68
CA PHE A 156 10.98 -6.74 -6.83
C PHE A 156 10.01 -7.43 -7.79
N VAL A 157 9.10 -6.68 -8.37
CA VAL A 157 8.14 -7.19 -9.37
C VAL A 157 8.50 -6.59 -10.71
N PRO A 158 9.13 -7.36 -11.60
CA PRO A 158 9.57 -6.87 -12.91
C PRO A 158 8.36 -6.61 -13.83
N GLY A 159 8.54 -5.70 -14.79
CA GLY A 159 7.49 -5.40 -15.78
C GLY A 159 6.26 -4.70 -15.23
N THR A 160 6.35 -4.16 -14.00
CA THR A 160 5.29 -3.35 -13.41
C THR A 160 5.69 -1.89 -13.37
N ASP A 161 4.72 -1.03 -13.66
CA ASP A 161 4.81 0.41 -13.41
C ASP A 161 3.88 0.78 -12.26
N ASP A 162 4.16 1.90 -11.60
CA ASP A 162 3.19 2.45 -10.68
C ASP A 162 1.91 2.85 -11.46
N ALA A 163 0.77 2.61 -10.85
CA ALA A 163 -0.50 2.85 -11.51
C ALA A 163 -0.73 4.34 -11.86
N SER A 164 0.05 5.27 -11.27
CA SER A 164 -0.02 6.68 -11.64
C SER A 164 0.51 6.91 -13.06
N HIS A 165 1.47 6.12 -13.53
CA HIS A 165 1.94 6.18 -14.91
C HIS A 165 0.86 5.71 -15.91
N TRP A 166 0.09 4.69 -15.55
CA TRP A 166 -0.97 4.13 -16.40
C TRP A 166 -2.30 4.86 -16.25
N LEU A 167 -2.64 5.30 -15.07
CA LEU A 167 -3.83 6.10 -14.75
C LEU A 167 -3.54 7.60 -14.79
N GLY A 168 -2.27 7.99 -14.75
CA GLY A 168 -1.83 9.34 -15.04
C GLY A 168 -1.97 9.59 -16.55
N TRP A 169 -3.03 10.18 -16.94
CA TRP A 169 -3.54 10.44 -18.28
C TRP A 169 -2.73 11.53 -18.99
N THR A 170 -1.45 11.59 -18.64
CA THR A 170 -0.47 12.60 -19.03
C THR A 170 -0.15 12.64 -20.53
N SER A 171 -0.56 11.63 -21.26
CA SER A 171 -0.50 11.67 -22.72
C SER A 171 -1.90 11.42 -23.25
N GLY A 172 -2.53 12.41 -23.84
CA GLY A 172 -3.87 12.33 -24.46
C GLY A 172 -4.07 11.23 -25.52
N THR A 173 -3.22 10.22 -25.51
CA THR A 173 -3.07 9.18 -26.53
C THR A 173 -3.72 7.85 -26.17
N ARG A 174 -4.20 7.65 -24.91
CA ARG A 174 -4.84 6.36 -24.60
C ARG A 174 -6.32 6.38 -24.97
N PRO A 175 -6.80 5.34 -25.65
CA PRO A 175 -8.22 5.17 -25.97
C PRO A 175 -9.09 5.20 -24.71
N ASP A 176 -10.30 5.76 -24.81
CA ASP A 176 -11.22 5.93 -23.67
C ASP A 176 -11.73 4.60 -23.09
N ASP A 177 -11.79 3.55 -23.91
CA ASP A 177 -12.13 2.20 -23.48
C ASP A 177 -11.07 1.61 -22.56
N ILE A 178 -9.78 1.80 -22.84
CA ILE A 178 -8.67 1.39 -21.96
C ILE A 178 -8.73 2.16 -20.65
N LYS A 179 -8.94 3.46 -20.71
CA LYS A 179 -9.09 4.30 -19.51
C LYS A 179 -10.22 3.80 -18.62
N ARG A 180 -11.38 3.55 -19.23
CA ARG A 180 -12.55 3.04 -18.50
C ARG A 180 -12.29 1.66 -17.89
N ALA A 181 -11.66 0.75 -18.65
CA ALA A 181 -11.31 -0.57 -18.13
C ALA A 181 -10.36 -0.48 -16.93
N LEU A 182 -9.31 0.34 -17.01
CA LEU A 182 -8.38 0.57 -15.89
C LEU A 182 -9.08 1.16 -14.65
N ALA A 183 -9.95 2.16 -14.84
CA ALA A 183 -10.72 2.77 -13.76
C ALA A 183 -11.66 1.76 -13.07
N LYS A 184 -12.35 0.93 -13.87
CA LYS A 184 -13.24 -0.13 -13.39
C LYS A 184 -12.48 -1.18 -12.58
N ASP A 185 -11.34 -1.63 -13.08
CA ASP A 185 -10.53 -2.65 -12.38
C ASP A 185 -9.91 -2.10 -11.10
N LEU A 186 -9.51 -0.82 -11.09
CA LEU A 186 -9.04 -0.14 -9.87
C LEU A 186 -10.14 -0.04 -8.81
N ALA A 187 -11.35 0.38 -9.20
CA ALA A 187 -12.49 0.41 -8.28
C ALA A 187 -12.77 -1.00 -7.71
N ARG A 188 -12.74 -2.03 -8.56
CA ARG A 188 -12.89 -3.44 -8.16
C ARG A 188 -11.80 -3.86 -7.16
N ALA A 189 -10.53 -3.52 -7.42
CA ALA A 189 -9.42 -3.85 -6.52
C ALA A 189 -9.61 -3.25 -5.12
N ILE A 190 -10.05 -1.98 -5.04
CA ILE A 190 -10.32 -1.31 -3.77
C ILE A 190 -11.53 -1.93 -3.05
N VAL A 191 -12.61 -2.23 -3.78
CA VAL A 191 -13.79 -2.90 -3.22
C VAL A 191 -13.44 -4.30 -2.71
N THR A 192 -12.53 -5.01 -3.38
CA THR A 192 -12.03 -6.31 -2.92
C THR A 192 -11.33 -6.21 -1.57
N LEU A 193 -10.52 -5.17 -1.33
CA LEU A 193 -9.98 -4.91 0.01
C LEU A 193 -11.09 -4.74 1.05
N TYR A 194 -12.12 -3.94 0.75
CA TYR A 194 -13.21 -3.70 1.68
C TYR A 194 -13.98 -4.97 2.01
N ARG A 195 -14.28 -5.78 0.98
CA ARG A 195 -14.96 -7.08 1.14
C ARG A 195 -14.14 -8.05 1.98
N SER A 196 -12.82 -7.93 1.94
CA SER A 196 -11.89 -8.72 2.77
C SER A 196 -11.70 -8.16 4.18
N GLY A 197 -12.42 -7.11 4.57
CA GLY A 197 -12.31 -6.51 5.89
C GLY A 197 -11.04 -5.67 6.07
N ILE A 198 -10.51 -5.11 4.99
CA ILE A 198 -9.28 -4.31 4.99
C ILE A 198 -9.59 -2.91 4.44
N TYR A 199 -9.03 -1.90 5.11
CA TYR A 199 -9.08 -0.51 4.69
C TYR A 199 -7.67 0.04 4.53
N HIS A 200 -7.32 0.46 3.33
CA HIS A 200 -6.06 1.15 3.06
C HIS A 200 -6.25 2.67 3.21
N ARG A 201 -5.46 3.30 4.07
CA ARG A 201 -5.64 4.72 4.40
C ARG A 201 -5.09 5.68 3.35
N ASP A 202 -4.29 5.20 2.40
CA ASP A 202 -3.63 6.00 1.36
C ASP A 202 -3.66 5.27 0.01
N THR A 203 -4.84 5.27 -0.63
CA THR A 203 -5.14 4.58 -1.91
C THR A 203 -4.78 5.41 -3.15
N LYS A 204 -3.80 6.32 -3.04
CA LYS A 204 -3.32 7.05 -4.22
C LYS A 204 -2.72 6.09 -5.25
N THR A 205 -2.79 6.47 -6.53
CA THR A 205 -2.37 5.64 -7.67
C THR A 205 -0.90 5.22 -7.59
N SER A 206 -0.03 6.07 -7.04
CA SER A 206 1.39 5.74 -6.81
C SER A 206 1.65 4.71 -5.70
N ASN A 207 0.63 4.25 -4.98
CA ASN A 207 0.72 3.16 -4.01
C ASN A 207 0.18 1.83 -4.56
N LEU A 208 0.06 1.74 -5.87
CA LEU A 208 -0.38 0.58 -6.60
C LEU A 208 0.58 0.32 -7.75
N LEU A 209 1.04 -0.91 -7.90
CA LEU A 209 1.69 -1.35 -9.14
C LEU A 209 0.65 -2.01 -10.03
N LEU A 210 0.80 -1.85 -11.32
CA LEU A 210 -0.08 -2.45 -12.31
C LEU A 210 0.69 -3.48 -13.13
N GLU A 211 0.23 -4.73 -13.06
CA GLU A 211 0.71 -5.83 -13.89
C GLU A 211 -0.17 -5.95 -15.14
N HIS A 212 0.44 -6.27 -16.27
CA HIS A 212 -0.23 -6.54 -17.54
C HIS A 212 -1.32 -5.51 -17.91
N PRO A 213 -0.99 -4.21 -17.97
CA PRO A 213 -1.98 -3.14 -18.09
C PRO A 213 -2.84 -3.23 -19.35
N LEU A 214 -2.33 -3.80 -20.43
CA LEU A 214 -3.02 -3.96 -21.72
C LEU A 214 -3.73 -5.29 -21.87
N ASP A 215 -3.56 -6.23 -20.95
CA ASP A 215 -4.21 -7.54 -20.97
C ASP A 215 -5.33 -7.59 -19.91
N PRO A 216 -6.62 -7.46 -20.29
CA PRO A 216 -7.73 -7.40 -19.35
C PRO A 216 -7.88 -8.64 -18.48
N GLU A 217 -7.48 -9.82 -18.96
CA GLU A 217 -7.62 -11.08 -18.23
C GLU A 217 -6.50 -11.27 -17.17
N ARG A 218 -5.32 -10.72 -17.45
CA ARG A 218 -4.14 -10.85 -16.59
C ARG A 218 -3.87 -9.58 -15.77
N ARG A 219 -4.60 -8.50 -16.04
CA ARG A 219 -4.43 -7.21 -15.36
C ARG A 219 -4.66 -7.34 -13.86
N ASN A 220 -3.71 -6.83 -13.08
CA ASN A 220 -3.76 -6.95 -11.65
C ASN A 220 -3.16 -5.71 -10.97
N TYR A 221 -3.73 -5.32 -9.82
CA TYR A 221 -3.23 -4.22 -9.00
C TYR A 221 -2.58 -4.77 -7.75
N LEU A 222 -1.26 -4.54 -7.59
CA LEU A 222 -0.52 -4.92 -6.39
C LEU A 222 -0.46 -3.74 -5.43
N TRP A 223 -0.82 -4.01 -4.20
CA TRP A 223 -0.87 -3.01 -3.13
C TRP A 223 0.50 -2.73 -2.54
N LEU A 224 0.89 -1.43 -2.47
CA LEU A 224 2.09 -0.92 -1.81
C LEU A 224 1.73 -0.16 -0.53
N ASP A 225 2.76 0.30 0.22
CA ASP A 225 2.64 1.16 1.40
C ASP A 225 1.64 0.65 2.46
N LEU A 226 1.64 -0.67 2.66
CA LEU A 226 0.68 -1.38 3.51
C LEU A 226 0.83 -1.09 5.01
N GLU A 227 1.85 -0.36 5.46
CA GLU A 227 1.97 0.11 6.84
C GLU A 227 0.81 1.03 7.27
N CYS A 228 0.06 1.54 6.29
CA CYS A 228 -1.15 2.34 6.49
C CYS A 228 -2.44 1.51 6.46
N ALA A 229 -2.37 0.22 6.13
CA ALA A 229 -3.55 -0.64 6.06
C ALA A 229 -4.11 -0.97 7.47
N VAL A 230 -5.42 -1.07 7.55
CA VAL A 230 -6.14 -1.46 8.77
C VAL A 230 -6.93 -2.72 8.48
N CYS A 231 -6.60 -3.80 9.17
CA CYS A 231 -7.25 -5.09 9.00
C CYS A 231 -8.33 -5.33 10.05
N GLY A 232 -9.41 -6.01 9.67
CA GLY A 232 -10.52 -6.35 10.54
C GLY A 232 -11.52 -5.21 10.73
N VAL A 233 -11.74 -4.40 9.68
CA VAL A 233 -12.65 -3.25 9.70
C VAL A 233 -13.68 -3.30 8.58
N ARG A 234 -14.79 -2.61 8.78
CA ARG A 234 -15.79 -2.30 7.76
C ARG A 234 -15.68 -0.82 7.43
N PRO A 235 -15.20 -0.45 6.22
CA PRO A 235 -15.13 0.96 5.86
C PRO A 235 -16.51 1.61 5.83
N GLY A 236 -16.64 2.73 6.53
CA GLY A 236 -17.83 3.56 6.49
C GLY A 236 -17.82 4.56 5.32
N ARG A 237 -18.95 5.25 5.10
CA ARG A 237 -19.10 6.23 3.99
C ARG A 237 -17.95 7.23 3.91
N HIS A 238 -17.54 7.83 5.03
CA HIS A 238 -16.44 8.79 5.07
C HIS A 238 -15.10 8.21 4.59
N GLN A 239 -14.80 6.96 4.96
CA GLN A 239 -13.57 6.27 4.54
C GLN A 239 -13.60 5.95 3.05
N ILE A 240 -14.76 5.55 2.52
CA ILE A 240 -14.98 5.30 1.08
C ILE A 240 -14.80 6.60 0.29
N ILE A 241 -15.47 7.71 0.69
CA ILE A 241 -15.27 9.03 0.06
C ILE A 241 -13.80 9.42 0.08
N ARG A 242 -13.12 9.24 1.21
CA ARG A 242 -11.68 9.55 1.32
C ARG A 242 -10.85 8.79 0.29
N ASN A 243 -11.10 7.51 0.08
CA ASN A 243 -10.35 6.73 -0.92
C ASN A 243 -10.70 7.17 -2.35
N VAL A 244 -11.97 7.45 -2.66
CA VAL A 244 -12.35 8.02 -3.96
C VAL A 244 -11.60 9.32 -4.24
N VAL A 245 -11.56 10.24 -3.28
CA VAL A 245 -10.80 11.51 -3.36
C VAL A 245 -9.31 11.26 -3.54
N GLN A 246 -8.74 10.28 -2.84
CA GLN A 246 -7.32 9.95 -2.96
C GLN A 246 -6.99 9.45 -4.37
N VAL A 247 -7.81 8.57 -4.92
CA VAL A 247 -7.63 8.05 -6.28
C VAL A 247 -7.83 9.18 -7.30
N ALA A 248 -8.97 9.84 -7.30
CA ALA A 248 -9.29 10.91 -8.26
C ALA A 248 -8.27 12.07 -8.21
N GLY A 249 -7.83 12.46 -6.99
CA GLY A 249 -6.83 13.51 -6.78
C GLY A 249 -5.40 13.10 -7.13
N SER A 250 -5.10 11.80 -7.26
CA SER A 250 -3.76 11.29 -7.58
C SER A 250 -3.55 10.92 -9.05
N LEU A 251 -4.52 11.20 -9.93
CA LEU A 251 -4.41 10.94 -11.37
C LEU A 251 -3.38 11.84 -12.10
N GLY A 252 -2.75 12.77 -11.40
CA GLY A 252 -1.80 13.72 -11.98
C GLY A 252 -2.45 15.07 -12.34
N LYS A 253 -1.59 16.05 -12.64
CA LYS A 253 -2.01 17.42 -12.93
C LYS A 253 -2.74 17.54 -14.27
N GLU A 254 -2.38 16.67 -15.21
CA GLU A 254 -2.88 16.65 -16.59
C GLU A 254 -4.27 15.99 -16.71
N ALA A 255 -4.73 15.28 -15.67
CA ALA A 255 -6.02 14.64 -15.70
C ALA A 255 -7.15 15.67 -15.76
N THR A 256 -8.05 15.50 -16.73
CA THR A 256 -9.22 16.35 -16.93
C THR A 256 -10.30 16.11 -15.86
N CYS A 257 -11.26 17.03 -15.76
CA CYS A 257 -12.42 16.82 -14.90
C CYS A 257 -13.22 15.57 -15.30
N ALA A 258 -13.37 15.31 -16.61
CA ALA A 258 -14.08 14.15 -17.12
C ALA A 258 -13.43 12.82 -16.70
N GLU A 259 -12.12 12.79 -16.68
CA GLU A 259 -11.35 11.62 -16.26
C GLU A 259 -11.48 11.36 -14.74
N ARG A 260 -11.46 12.41 -13.93
CA ARG A 260 -11.73 12.28 -12.48
C ARG A 260 -13.16 11.83 -12.20
N GLU A 261 -14.10 12.34 -12.98
CA GLU A 261 -15.50 11.94 -12.92
C GLU A 261 -15.68 10.47 -13.29
N LEU A 262 -14.92 9.96 -14.27
CA LEU A 262 -14.93 8.55 -14.62
C LEU A 262 -14.58 7.66 -13.40
N ILE A 263 -13.55 8.01 -12.63
CA ILE A 263 -13.22 7.29 -11.39
C ILE A 263 -14.42 7.29 -10.42
N ILE A 264 -15.03 8.46 -10.20
CA ILE A 264 -16.17 8.58 -9.27
C ILE A 264 -17.33 7.68 -9.72
N ARG A 265 -17.64 7.65 -11.03
CA ARG A 265 -18.68 6.81 -11.61
C ARG A 265 -18.39 5.31 -11.47
N GLU A 266 -17.14 4.88 -11.68
CA GLU A 266 -16.77 3.48 -11.50
C GLU A 266 -16.89 3.04 -10.03
N PHE A 267 -16.62 3.93 -9.07
CA PHE A 267 -16.93 3.67 -7.67
C PHE A 267 -18.43 3.71 -7.38
N ALA A 268 -19.19 4.60 -8.03
CA ALA A 268 -20.63 4.70 -7.84
C ALA A 268 -21.37 3.45 -8.33
N ALA A 269 -20.81 2.69 -9.27
CA ALA A 269 -21.33 1.37 -9.64
C ALA A 269 -21.38 0.38 -8.46
N TRP A 270 -20.52 0.58 -7.44
CA TRP A 270 -20.48 -0.21 -6.20
C TRP A 270 -21.18 0.49 -5.02
N PHE A 271 -21.23 1.82 -5.05
CA PHE A 271 -21.74 2.69 -4.00
C PHE A 271 -22.65 3.76 -4.60
N PRO A 272 -23.90 3.44 -5.02
CA PRO A 272 -24.77 4.38 -5.73
C PRO A 272 -24.97 5.71 -5.00
N TRP A 273 -24.91 5.71 -3.65
CA TRP A 273 -25.01 6.90 -2.82
C TRP A 273 -23.86 7.92 -3.02
N LEU A 274 -22.77 7.54 -3.70
CA LEU A 274 -21.72 8.49 -4.09
C LEU A 274 -22.21 9.54 -5.08
N MET A 275 -23.28 9.24 -5.82
CA MET A 275 -23.93 10.17 -6.75
C MET A 275 -24.91 11.14 -6.05
N ASP A 276 -25.15 11.00 -4.74
CA ASP A 276 -25.95 11.95 -3.98
C ASP A 276 -25.27 13.33 -4.00
N ARG A 277 -26.10 14.39 -4.12
CA ARG A 277 -25.63 15.79 -4.22
C ARG A 277 -24.64 16.18 -3.11
N GLN A 278 -24.84 15.67 -1.90
CA GLN A 278 -23.97 15.94 -0.76
C GLN A 278 -22.64 15.22 -0.88
N ALA A 279 -22.64 13.93 -1.26
CA ALA A 279 -21.43 13.13 -1.44
C ALA A 279 -20.56 13.71 -2.57
N LEU A 280 -21.16 14.01 -3.72
CA LEU A 280 -20.46 14.63 -4.86
C LEU A 280 -19.81 15.96 -4.48
N ARG A 281 -20.52 16.85 -3.78
CA ARG A 281 -19.95 18.13 -3.30
C ARG A 281 -18.71 17.90 -2.41
N HIS A 282 -18.77 16.92 -1.50
CA HIS A 282 -17.61 16.59 -0.65
C HIS A 282 -16.44 16.07 -1.47
N ILE A 283 -16.71 15.16 -2.43
CA ILE A 283 -15.67 14.56 -3.26
C ILE A 283 -14.98 15.64 -4.11
N HIS A 284 -15.72 16.48 -4.81
CA HIS A 284 -15.15 17.55 -5.63
C HIS A 284 -14.36 18.54 -4.78
N CYS A 285 -14.94 19.06 -3.69
CA CYS A 285 -14.26 20.00 -2.81
C CYS A 285 -12.93 19.45 -2.24
N TRP A 286 -12.92 18.18 -1.83
CA TRP A 286 -11.72 17.58 -1.26
C TRP A 286 -10.68 17.20 -2.33
N THR A 287 -11.12 16.80 -3.52
CA THR A 287 -10.24 16.57 -4.67
C THR A 287 -9.53 17.85 -5.07
N ASP A 288 -10.25 18.96 -5.18
CA ASP A 288 -9.69 20.27 -5.51
C ASP A 288 -8.69 20.75 -4.44
N ARG A 289 -9.04 20.64 -3.15
CA ARG A 289 -8.12 20.97 -2.05
C ARG A 289 -6.84 20.15 -2.09
N ARG A 290 -6.94 18.87 -2.44
CA ARG A 290 -5.77 17.98 -2.57
C ARG A 290 -4.88 18.43 -3.72
N MET A 291 -5.44 18.70 -4.88
CA MET A 291 -4.70 19.20 -6.05
C MET A 291 -4.00 20.55 -5.75
N HIS A 292 -4.68 21.47 -5.06
CA HIS A 292 -4.07 22.75 -4.67
C HIS A 292 -2.92 22.58 -3.67
N LYS A 293 -3.01 21.62 -2.74
CA LYS A 293 -1.92 21.31 -1.81
C LYS A 293 -0.70 20.74 -2.54
N GLU A 294 -0.90 19.84 -3.50
CA GLU A 294 0.18 19.27 -4.29
C GLU A 294 0.86 20.32 -5.19
N ARG A 295 0.13 21.34 -5.67
CA ARG A 295 0.70 22.50 -6.40
C ARG A 295 1.58 23.41 -5.56
N ARG A 296 1.39 23.45 -4.23
CA ARG A 296 2.20 24.28 -3.30
C ARG A 296 3.46 23.57 -2.81
N CYS A 297 3.59 22.28 -3.03
CA CYS A 297 4.74 21.47 -2.61
C CYS A 297 5.71 21.17 -3.77
N CYS A 298 5.44 21.70 -4.95
CA CYS A 298 6.33 21.78 -6.10
C CYS A 298 6.74 23.23 -6.32
#